data_5d43864861785e7dac0872758eb89dec
#
_entry.id   5d43864861785e7dac0872758eb89dec
#
_cell.length_a   1.000
_cell.length_b   1.000
_cell.length_c   1.000
_cell.angle_alpha   90.00
_cell.angle_beta   90.00
_cell.angle_gamma   90.00
#
_symmetry.space_group_name_H-M   'P 1'
#
loop_
_entity.id
_entity.type
_entity.pdbx_description
1 polymer ?
#
loop_
_entity_poly.entity_id
_entity_poly.type
_entity_poly.pdbx_seq_one_letter_code
_entity_poly.pdbx_strand_id
1 'polypeptide(L)'
;MTLSKTLIGLFISGGLSYASSLAVYQDNTFYNYTPSSNFIGFTKGVSAKCDGSTLSVLSMNICPEDDRLCKISNSLDDIRQDILENEANSKVLEKFISLPQPREIDALAWIASAKLIGEEQATLKSAKEALTKSFKQKEKLFHKQAPNKVAKETVNLCEKELSLTLPYGYVSFSTLYEANIEDNELTVTQKLSIVNRSGIDIEADTAMFYYRSANQYVHPMHFSPWIVSKYVPREKRMYKKKARTNAAPMMELSMVADSERGGDIMPAPVVSYEDAREYKITNLKLPSTGIALDVDVISWKVPLECEVRAYAYINTKAFTMCHFTPKYQIDSNSWKVKSGTEVINERAVGEYRKGKYNIYTKVEEDIQILRKPIVKKERKTGIFGGTARKQDGFTLTLTNKSNKVKELTLIERIPTSTTTEIKSKLLSINSKSKVDYKMLKDGEIEMHITLNANEIQKIDVLFEISYDKDLKVKY
;
A
#
# COMPACT_ATOMS: atom_id res chain seq x y z
N MET A 1 -49.81 62.11 -26.93
CA MET A 1 -49.61 60.68 -26.90
C MET A 1 -48.19 60.41 -26.34
N THR A 2 -48.09 60.24 -25.06
CA THR A 2 -46.81 59.98 -24.33
C THR A 2 -46.74 58.54 -23.95
N LEU A 3 -45.83 57.81 -24.57
CA LEU A 3 -45.53 56.40 -24.22
C LEU A 3 -44.64 56.38 -22.99
N SER A 4 -45.17 55.86 -21.89
CA SER A 4 -44.42 55.48 -20.69
C SER A 4 -43.62 54.22 -20.93
N LYS A 5 -42.29 54.29 -20.83
CA LYS A 5 -41.39 53.12 -20.83
C LYS A 5 -41.22 52.66 -19.40
N THR A 6 -41.90 51.58 -19.06
CA THR A 6 -41.68 50.86 -17.80
C THR A 6 -40.41 50.04 -17.91
N LEU A 7 -39.34 50.45 -17.21
CA LEU A 7 -38.12 49.67 -17.07
C LEU A 7 -38.36 48.59 -16.02
N ILE A 8 -38.50 47.32 -16.47
CA ILE A 8 -38.49 46.15 -15.56
C ILE A 8 -37.03 45.86 -15.25
N GLY A 9 -36.57 46.29 -14.09
CA GLY A 9 -35.27 45.88 -13.54
C GLY A 9 -35.28 44.41 -13.15
N LEU A 10 -34.62 43.60 -13.94
CA LEU A 10 -34.30 42.20 -13.56
C LEU A 10 -33.23 42.27 -12.45
N PHE A 11 -33.62 42.15 -11.20
CA PHE A 11 -32.69 41.86 -10.11
C PHE A 11 -32.24 40.40 -10.29
N ILE A 12 -31.11 40.18 -10.99
CA ILE A 12 -30.37 38.95 -10.91
C ILE A 12 -29.72 38.98 -9.53
N SER A 13 -30.35 38.32 -8.56
CA SER A 13 -29.71 37.94 -7.30
C SER A 13 -28.67 36.87 -7.62
N GLY A 14 -27.51 37.33 -8.06
CA GLY A 14 -26.31 36.46 -8.15
C GLY A 14 -25.92 36.08 -6.74
N GLY A 15 -26.46 34.99 -6.23
CA GLY A 15 -25.92 34.36 -5.06
C GLY A 15 -24.46 34.06 -5.36
N LEU A 16 -23.55 34.61 -4.57
CA LEU A 16 -22.14 34.23 -4.56
C LEU A 16 -22.09 32.78 -4.08
N SER A 17 -22.23 31.83 -5.01
CA SER A 17 -21.89 30.43 -4.72
C SER A 17 -20.38 30.38 -4.53
N TYR A 18 -19.94 30.23 -3.30
CA TYR A 18 -18.54 29.95 -3.02
C TYR A 18 -18.20 28.60 -3.66
N ALA A 19 -17.16 28.59 -4.49
CA ALA A 19 -16.70 27.37 -5.15
C ALA A 19 -16.21 26.38 -4.07
N SER A 20 -16.72 25.15 -4.11
CA SER A 20 -16.30 24.12 -3.18
C SER A 20 -14.84 23.71 -3.40
N SER A 21 -14.08 23.51 -2.32
CA SER A 21 -12.67 23.18 -2.40
C SER A 21 -12.26 22.09 -1.42
N LEU A 22 -11.36 21.23 -1.87
CA LEU A 22 -10.75 20.16 -1.09
C LEU A 22 -9.23 20.31 -1.12
N ALA A 23 -8.58 20.25 0.05
CA ALA A 23 -7.13 20.20 0.17
C ALA A 23 -6.71 19.03 1.06
N VAL A 24 -6.06 18.02 0.46
CA VAL A 24 -5.63 16.80 1.14
C VAL A 24 -4.14 16.87 1.37
N TYR A 25 -3.71 16.84 2.62
CA TYR A 25 -2.33 16.80 3.08
C TYR A 25 -2.01 15.46 3.74
N GLN A 26 -0.74 15.22 4.03
CA GLN A 26 -0.29 14.00 4.73
C GLN A 26 -0.76 13.92 6.20
N ASP A 27 -1.11 15.03 6.81
CA ASP A 27 -1.54 15.12 8.21
C ASP A 27 -3.01 15.50 8.40
N ASN A 28 -3.61 16.24 7.47
CA ASN A 28 -5.00 16.73 7.58
C ASN A 28 -5.65 16.88 6.21
N THR A 29 -6.98 16.93 6.21
CA THR A 29 -7.76 17.28 5.01
C THR A 29 -8.68 18.45 5.34
N PHE A 30 -8.67 19.47 4.48
CA PHE A 30 -9.55 20.63 4.57
C PHE A 30 -10.60 20.55 3.45
N TYR A 31 -11.86 20.68 3.83
CA TYR A 31 -12.97 20.68 2.88
C TYR A 31 -13.86 21.89 3.12
N ASN A 32 -13.94 22.75 2.12
CA ASN A 32 -14.76 23.98 2.16
C ASN A 32 -15.89 23.87 1.16
N TYR A 33 -17.11 24.13 1.61
CA TYR A 33 -18.31 24.10 0.77
C TYR A 33 -19.44 24.91 1.39
N THR A 34 -20.48 25.20 0.61
CA THR A 34 -21.70 25.80 1.10
C THR A 34 -22.72 24.72 1.46
N PRO A 35 -23.06 24.50 2.73
CA PRO A 35 -23.95 23.43 3.13
C PRO A 35 -25.41 23.74 2.76
N SER A 36 -26.14 22.71 2.32
CA SER A 36 -27.59 22.80 2.08
C SER A 36 -28.42 22.44 3.32
N SER A 37 -27.80 21.86 4.34
CA SER A 37 -28.46 21.41 5.58
C SER A 37 -27.47 21.42 6.76
N ASN A 38 -27.98 21.20 7.97
CA ASN A 38 -27.13 21.03 9.17
C ASN A 38 -26.37 19.71 9.20
N PHE A 39 -26.76 18.74 8.38
CA PHE A 39 -26.15 17.41 8.34
C PHE A 39 -24.83 17.42 7.57
N ILE A 40 -23.75 16.93 8.18
CA ILE A 40 -22.43 16.86 7.56
C ILE A 40 -21.94 15.44 7.32
N GLY A 41 -22.63 14.40 7.83
CA GLY A 41 -22.25 12.98 7.61
C GLY A 41 -22.04 12.19 8.89
N PHE A 42 -21.27 11.09 8.80
CA PHE A 42 -20.95 10.17 9.89
C PHE A 42 -19.47 10.24 10.29
N THR A 43 -18.94 11.43 10.40
CA THR A 43 -17.53 11.67 10.72
C THR A 43 -17.26 11.62 12.23
N LYS A 44 -15.97 11.55 12.61
CA LYS A 44 -15.54 11.61 14.01
C LYS A 44 -14.32 12.53 14.12
N GLY A 45 -14.27 13.35 15.19
CA GLY A 45 -13.11 14.23 15.43
C GLY A 45 -12.94 15.36 14.43
N VAL A 46 -14.00 15.68 13.67
CA VAL A 46 -14.01 16.81 12.74
C VAL A 46 -14.15 18.12 13.49
N SER A 47 -13.43 19.16 13.06
CA SER A 47 -13.69 20.54 13.46
C SER A 47 -14.37 21.29 12.32
N ALA A 48 -15.33 22.14 12.66
CA ALA A 48 -16.10 22.92 11.71
C ALA A 48 -15.97 24.41 12.01
N LYS A 49 -15.87 25.23 10.96
CA LYS A 49 -15.90 26.69 11.05
C LYS A 49 -16.87 27.24 10.01
N CYS A 50 -17.68 28.23 10.38
CA CYS A 50 -18.52 28.99 9.47
C CYS A 50 -17.98 30.41 9.36
N ASP A 51 -17.58 30.82 8.17
CA ASP A 51 -16.98 32.13 7.92
C ASP A 51 -15.86 32.47 8.95
N GLY A 52 -14.99 31.50 9.22
CA GLY A 52 -13.89 31.60 10.18
C GLY A 52 -14.25 31.36 11.66
N SER A 53 -15.54 31.40 12.04
CA SER A 53 -16.02 31.18 13.42
C SER A 53 -16.20 29.69 13.71
N THR A 54 -15.68 29.20 14.84
CA THR A 54 -15.81 27.81 15.24
C THR A 54 -17.27 27.43 15.52
N LEU A 55 -17.71 26.30 14.91
CA LEU A 55 -19.02 25.72 15.16
C LEU A 55 -18.90 24.44 16.01
N SER A 56 -19.88 24.25 16.90
CA SER A 56 -20.05 22.98 17.58
C SER A 56 -20.67 21.95 16.64
N VAL A 57 -20.12 20.75 16.64
CA VAL A 57 -20.62 19.61 15.86
C VAL A 57 -21.21 18.61 16.84
N LEU A 58 -22.52 18.41 16.79
CA LEU A 58 -23.23 17.44 17.62
C LEU A 58 -23.30 16.08 16.97
N SER A 59 -23.40 15.05 17.79
CA SER A 59 -23.72 13.69 17.32
C SER A 59 -25.20 13.45 17.61
N MET A 60 -26.01 13.41 16.56
CA MET A 60 -27.44 13.20 16.67
C MET A 60 -27.83 12.02 15.76
N ASN A 61 -28.83 11.27 16.19
CA ASN A 61 -29.34 10.12 15.40
C ASN A 61 -30.36 10.57 14.34
N ILE A 62 -30.11 11.76 13.75
CA ILE A 62 -30.94 12.33 12.70
C ILE A 62 -30.20 12.18 11.38
N CYS A 63 -30.89 11.61 10.41
CA CYS A 63 -30.34 11.21 9.14
C CYS A 63 -31.26 11.62 8.00
N PRO A 64 -30.78 12.38 7.01
CA PRO A 64 -31.57 12.69 5.81
C PRO A 64 -31.90 11.40 5.03
N GLU A 65 -33.15 11.27 4.59
CA GLU A 65 -33.62 10.05 3.89
C GLU A 65 -32.90 9.84 2.56
N ASP A 66 -32.49 10.90 1.90
CA ASP A 66 -31.81 10.83 0.60
C ASP A 66 -30.32 10.46 0.69
N ASP A 67 -29.72 10.64 1.87
CA ASP A 67 -28.31 10.37 2.06
C ASP A 67 -27.99 8.87 1.98
N ARG A 68 -26.90 8.53 1.27
CA ARG A 68 -26.47 7.16 1.01
C ARG A 68 -26.07 6.39 2.27
N LEU A 69 -25.31 7.02 3.16
CA LEU A 69 -24.86 6.41 4.42
C LEU A 69 -26.02 6.29 5.40
N CYS A 70 -26.95 7.24 5.38
CA CYS A 70 -28.17 7.20 6.15
C CYS A 70 -29.04 5.98 5.80
N LYS A 71 -29.20 5.68 4.52
CA LYS A 71 -29.92 4.47 4.09
C LYS A 71 -29.29 3.19 4.63
N ILE A 72 -27.93 3.13 4.70
CA ILE A 72 -27.22 1.98 5.28
C ILE A 72 -27.44 1.94 6.80
N SER A 73 -27.34 3.07 7.48
CA SER A 73 -27.55 3.19 8.93
C SER A 73 -28.97 2.77 9.33
N ASN A 74 -29.98 3.30 8.65
CA ASN A 74 -31.37 2.94 8.90
C ASN A 74 -31.61 1.44 8.68
N SER A 75 -31.07 0.87 7.60
CA SER A 75 -31.17 -0.58 7.37
C SER A 75 -30.44 -1.43 8.44
N LEU A 76 -29.40 -0.89 9.09
CA LEU A 76 -28.78 -1.57 10.24
C LEU A 76 -29.68 -1.51 11.47
N ASP A 77 -30.36 -0.40 11.70
CA ASP A 77 -31.31 -0.25 12.79
C ASP A 77 -32.56 -1.12 12.61
N ASP A 78 -33.09 -1.23 11.38
CA ASP A 78 -34.16 -2.15 11.02
C ASP A 78 -33.77 -3.60 11.35
N ILE A 79 -32.63 -4.08 10.86
CA ILE A 79 -32.15 -5.45 11.16
C ILE A 79 -31.96 -5.67 12.66
N ARG A 80 -31.48 -4.65 13.39
CA ARG A 80 -31.35 -4.74 14.84
C ARG A 80 -32.70 -4.91 15.51
N GLN A 81 -33.70 -4.18 15.03
CA GLN A 81 -35.08 -4.29 15.52
C GLN A 81 -35.66 -5.68 15.24
N ASP A 82 -35.46 -6.21 14.03
CA ASP A 82 -35.87 -7.57 13.68
C ASP A 82 -35.20 -8.63 14.57
N ILE A 83 -33.92 -8.46 14.92
CA ILE A 83 -33.22 -9.36 15.86
C ILE A 83 -33.86 -9.30 17.24
N LEU A 84 -34.16 -8.08 17.75
CA LEU A 84 -34.80 -7.90 19.06
C LEU A 84 -36.21 -8.49 19.08
N GLU A 85 -36.97 -8.33 18.02
CA GLU A 85 -38.30 -8.94 17.90
C GLU A 85 -38.22 -10.48 17.90
N ASN A 86 -37.31 -11.03 17.11
CA ASN A 86 -37.06 -12.47 17.07
C ASN A 86 -36.64 -13.03 18.45
N GLU A 87 -35.78 -12.29 19.16
CA GLU A 87 -35.39 -12.64 20.55
C GLU A 87 -36.56 -12.56 21.51
N ALA A 88 -37.42 -11.57 21.36
CA ALA A 88 -38.62 -11.45 22.19
C ALA A 88 -39.59 -12.62 21.96
N ASN A 89 -39.83 -12.99 20.72
CA ASN A 89 -40.66 -14.13 20.33
C ASN A 89 -40.09 -15.45 20.88
N SER A 90 -38.76 -15.65 20.77
CA SER A 90 -38.09 -16.82 21.37
C SER A 90 -38.30 -16.89 22.89
N LYS A 91 -38.17 -15.78 23.61
CA LYS A 91 -38.41 -15.73 25.07
C LYS A 91 -39.85 -15.99 25.45
N VAL A 92 -40.82 -15.53 24.65
CA VAL A 92 -42.24 -15.83 24.84
C VAL A 92 -42.47 -17.33 24.70
N LEU A 93 -41.90 -17.96 23.67
CA LEU A 93 -42.00 -19.40 23.43
C LEU A 93 -41.34 -20.22 24.54
N GLU A 94 -40.18 -19.82 25.06
CA GLU A 94 -39.51 -20.44 26.19
C GLU A 94 -40.36 -20.38 27.45
N LYS A 95 -41.00 -19.21 27.74
CA LYS A 95 -41.92 -19.07 28.87
C LYS A 95 -43.15 -19.95 28.70
N PHE A 96 -43.68 -20.06 27.50
CA PHE A 96 -44.83 -20.92 27.23
C PHE A 96 -44.50 -22.38 27.53
N ILE A 97 -43.34 -22.87 27.16
CA ILE A 97 -42.85 -24.22 27.45
C ILE A 97 -42.70 -24.47 28.98
N SER A 98 -42.36 -23.43 29.72
CA SER A 98 -42.16 -23.53 31.20
C SER A 98 -43.43 -23.42 32.05
N LEU A 99 -44.60 -23.24 31.44
CA LEU A 99 -45.86 -23.20 32.17
C LEU A 99 -46.15 -24.55 32.85
N PRO A 100 -46.85 -24.53 34.02
CA PRO A 100 -47.24 -25.75 34.69
C PRO A 100 -48.07 -26.65 33.79
N GLN A 101 -47.75 -27.96 33.79
CA GLN A 101 -48.48 -28.92 32.98
C GLN A 101 -49.91 -29.15 33.50
N PRO A 102 -50.90 -29.35 32.62
CA PRO A 102 -52.25 -29.70 33.04
C PRO A 102 -52.28 -31.07 33.72
N ARG A 103 -53.22 -31.27 34.61
CA ARG A 103 -53.37 -32.52 35.38
C ARG A 103 -53.73 -33.74 34.53
N GLU A 104 -54.40 -33.53 33.38
CA GLU A 104 -54.72 -34.57 32.42
C GLU A 104 -53.99 -34.24 31.09
N ILE A 105 -53.21 -35.19 30.59
CA ILE A 105 -52.38 -35.03 29.39
C ILE A 105 -52.93 -35.95 28.29
N ASP A 106 -53.40 -35.39 27.20
CA ASP A 106 -53.57 -36.10 25.93
C ASP A 106 -52.19 -36.27 25.29
N ALA A 107 -51.67 -37.48 25.26
CA ALA A 107 -50.35 -37.78 24.74
C ALA A 107 -50.16 -37.42 23.28
N LEU A 108 -51.19 -37.58 22.45
CA LEU A 108 -51.15 -37.25 21.02
C LEU A 108 -51.14 -35.74 20.79
N ALA A 109 -51.93 -34.98 21.53
CA ALA A 109 -51.94 -33.53 21.49
C ALA A 109 -50.63 -32.95 21.97
N TRP A 110 -49.98 -33.54 23.00
CA TRP A 110 -48.67 -33.13 23.50
C TRP A 110 -47.56 -33.38 22.47
N ILE A 111 -47.54 -34.54 21.81
CA ILE A 111 -46.54 -34.83 20.76
C ILE A 111 -46.71 -33.88 19.60
N ALA A 112 -47.93 -33.58 19.16
CA ALA A 112 -48.18 -32.61 18.08
C ALA A 112 -47.71 -31.19 18.49
N SER A 113 -48.04 -30.75 19.70
CA SER A 113 -47.59 -29.43 20.23
C SER A 113 -46.08 -29.34 20.36
N ALA A 114 -45.44 -30.39 20.88
CA ALA A 114 -43.96 -30.43 21.02
C ALA A 114 -43.27 -30.33 19.64
N LYS A 115 -43.84 -30.96 18.63
CA LYS A 115 -43.34 -30.87 17.26
C LYS A 115 -43.44 -29.43 16.70
N LEU A 116 -44.62 -28.81 16.84
CA LEU A 116 -44.85 -27.43 16.40
C LEU A 116 -43.95 -26.44 17.11
N ILE A 117 -43.81 -26.59 18.42
CA ILE A 117 -42.90 -25.75 19.21
C ILE A 117 -41.42 -25.92 18.78
N GLY A 118 -41.02 -27.17 18.51
CA GLY A 118 -39.66 -27.45 18.04
C GLY A 118 -39.38 -26.88 16.64
N GLU A 119 -40.34 -26.97 15.76
CA GLU A 119 -40.27 -26.37 14.40
C GLU A 119 -40.19 -24.85 14.50
N GLU A 120 -41.01 -24.21 15.34
CA GLU A 120 -40.96 -22.76 15.54
C GLU A 120 -39.65 -22.27 16.18
N GLN A 121 -39.16 -22.99 17.22
CA GLN A 121 -37.85 -22.70 17.81
C GLN A 121 -36.72 -22.80 16.78
N ALA A 122 -36.73 -23.83 15.93
CA ALA A 122 -35.73 -23.98 14.86
C ALA A 122 -35.81 -22.84 13.85
N THR A 123 -37.03 -22.42 13.47
CA THR A 123 -37.28 -21.29 12.56
C THR A 123 -36.77 -19.97 13.14
N LEU A 124 -37.11 -19.66 14.39
CA LEU A 124 -36.66 -18.46 15.08
C LEU A 124 -35.12 -18.43 15.23
N LYS A 125 -34.51 -19.55 15.57
CA LYS A 125 -33.06 -19.69 15.68
C LYS A 125 -32.38 -19.45 14.33
N SER A 126 -32.88 -20.08 13.27
CA SER A 126 -32.34 -19.92 11.90
C SER A 126 -32.48 -18.47 11.41
N ALA A 127 -33.65 -17.84 11.65
CA ALA A 127 -33.89 -16.44 11.33
C ALA A 127 -32.92 -15.50 12.08
N LYS A 128 -32.72 -15.71 13.37
CA LYS A 128 -31.78 -14.96 14.18
C LYS A 128 -30.34 -15.07 13.67
N GLU A 129 -29.91 -16.27 13.31
CA GLU A 129 -28.57 -16.52 12.76
C GLU A 129 -28.40 -15.78 11.40
N ALA A 130 -29.40 -15.84 10.53
CA ALA A 130 -29.40 -15.14 9.24
C ALA A 130 -29.35 -13.61 9.42
N LEU A 131 -30.22 -13.06 10.28
CA LEU A 131 -30.25 -11.62 10.61
C LEU A 131 -28.92 -11.15 11.21
N THR A 132 -28.38 -11.91 12.17
CA THR A 132 -27.07 -11.59 12.80
C THR A 132 -25.94 -11.57 11.76
N LYS A 133 -25.94 -12.53 10.85
CA LYS A 133 -24.95 -12.56 9.76
C LYS A 133 -25.10 -11.36 8.83
N SER A 134 -26.31 -11.02 8.44
CA SER A 134 -26.62 -9.85 7.60
C SER A 134 -26.20 -8.55 8.30
N PHE A 135 -26.53 -8.40 9.58
CA PHE A 135 -26.12 -7.25 10.41
C PHE A 135 -24.60 -7.07 10.41
N LYS A 136 -23.85 -8.12 10.73
CA LYS A 136 -22.37 -8.07 10.76
C LYS A 136 -21.77 -7.71 9.40
N GLN A 137 -22.34 -8.21 8.31
CA GLN A 137 -21.86 -7.88 6.96
C GLN A 137 -22.11 -6.41 6.63
N LYS A 138 -23.31 -5.89 6.89
CA LYS A 138 -23.64 -4.47 6.65
C LYS A 138 -22.87 -3.54 7.59
N GLU A 139 -22.72 -3.91 8.86
CA GLU A 139 -21.91 -3.15 9.82
C GLU A 139 -20.44 -3.04 9.38
N LYS A 140 -19.86 -4.13 8.91
CA LYS A 140 -18.51 -4.12 8.34
C LYS A 140 -18.38 -3.24 7.10
N LEU A 141 -19.41 -3.23 6.25
CA LEU A 141 -19.48 -2.35 5.09
C LEU A 141 -19.56 -0.88 5.52
N PHE A 142 -20.42 -0.56 6.49
CA PHE A 142 -20.55 0.78 7.01
C PHE A 142 -19.24 1.30 7.63
N HIS A 143 -18.56 0.49 8.43
CA HIS A 143 -17.29 0.87 9.05
C HIS A 143 -16.12 1.09 8.06
N LYS A 144 -16.22 0.55 6.86
CA LYS A 144 -15.27 0.89 5.78
C LYS A 144 -15.48 2.29 5.22
N GLN A 145 -16.68 2.83 5.39
CA GLN A 145 -17.14 4.08 4.77
C GLN A 145 -17.20 5.24 5.76
N ALA A 146 -17.45 4.95 7.03
CA ALA A 146 -17.66 5.95 8.05
C ALA A 146 -16.99 5.58 9.38
N PRO A 147 -16.28 6.52 10.03
CA PRO A 147 -15.61 6.30 11.31
C PRO A 147 -16.55 6.31 12.52
N ASN A 148 -17.77 6.85 12.37
CA ASN A 148 -18.76 6.96 13.44
C ASN A 148 -20.06 6.23 13.04
N LYS A 149 -20.75 5.65 14.03
CA LYS A 149 -22.05 5.00 13.85
C LYS A 149 -23.22 6.00 13.94
N VAL A 150 -22.97 7.18 14.51
CA VAL A 150 -23.99 8.19 14.76
C VAL A 150 -23.77 9.36 13.81
N ALA A 151 -24.84 9.83 13.19
CA ALA A 151 -24.81 10.98 12.31
C ALA A 151 -24.33 12.24 13.03
N LYS A 152 -23.62 13.09 12.30
CA LYS A 152 -23.13 14.39 12.78
C LYS A 152 -23.96 15.50 12.19
N GLU A 153 -24.30 16.47 13.03
CA GLU A 153 -25.03 17.66 12.63
C GLU A 153 -24.38 18.89 13.24
N THR A 154 -24.37 20.00 12.54
CA THR A 154 -23.94 21.29 13.08
C THR A 154 -25.03 21.88 13.95
N VAL A 155 -24.67 22.60 15.04
CA VAL A 155 -25.65 23.25 15.95
C VAL A 155 -26.42 24.32 15.22
N ASN A 156 -25.75 25.08 14.35
CA ASN A 156 -26.33 26.15 13.58
C ASN A 156 -26.09 25.93 12.10
N LEU A 157 -27.09 26.26 11.29
CA LEU A 157 -26.94 26.27 9.84
C LEU A 157 -25.91 27.33 9.46
N CYS A 158 -24.89 26.93 8.71
CA CYS A 158 -23.96 27.85 8.10
C CYS A 158 -24.49 28.22 6.72
N GLU A 159 -25.00 29.42 6.56
CA GLU A 159 -25.51 29.95 5.27
C GLU A 159 -24.39 30.41 4.34
N LYS A 160 -23.16 30.45 4.83
CA LYS A 160 -21.97 30.84 4.10
C LYS A 160 -21.06 29.60 3.86
N GLU A 161 -19.77 29.82 3.70
CA GLU A 161 -18.78 28.78 3.55
C GLU A 161 -18.58 28.04 4.87
N LEU A 162 -18.81 26.73 4.84
CA LEU A 162 -18.48 25.79 5.91
C LEU A 162 -17.13 25.17 5.63
N SER A 163 -16.17 25.40 6.53
CA SER A 163 -14.83 24.80 6.48
C SER A 163 -14.74 23.65 7.46
N LEU A 164 -14.51 22.45 6.95
CA LEU A 164 -14.28 21.25 7.75
C LEU A 164 -12.80 20.88 7.74
N THR A 165 -12.26 20.55 8.92
CA THR A 165 -10.95 19.92 9.06
C THR A 165 -11.14 18.47 9.48
N LEU A 166 -10.79 17.55 8.57
CA LEU A 166 -10.89 16.12 8.78
C LEU A 166 -9.56 15.57 9.30
N PRO A 167 -9.57 14.66 10.28
CA PRO A 167 -8.37 14.00 10.79
C PRO A 167 -7.60 13.22 9.70
N TYR A 168 -6.33 12.98 9.98
CA TYR A 168 -5.46 12.14 9.18
C TYR A 168 -6.08 10.78 8.84
N GLY A 169 -5.91 10.34 7.59
CA GLY A 169 -6.31 9.02 7.10
C GLY A 169 -7.79 8.89 6.71
N TYR A 170 -8.63 9.92 6.89
CA TYR A 170 -10.01 9.91 6.42
C TYR A 170 -10.12 10.06 4.91
N VAL A 171 -9.33 10.94 4.34
CA VAL A 171 -9.09 11.01 2.91
C VAL A 171 -7.60 10.73 2.70
N SER A 172 -7.29 9.76 1.87
CA SER A 172 -5.92 9.39 1.56
C SER A 172 -5.76 9.21 0.05
N PHE A 173 -4.54 9.37 -0.43
CA PHE A 173 -4.25 9.20 -1.85
C PHE A 173 -2.87 8.57 -2.04
N SER A 174 -2.68 7.97 -3.21
CA SER A 174 -1.40 7.44 -3.67
C SER A 174 -1.30 7.57 -5.18
N THR A 175 -0.09 7.63 -5.69
CA THR A 175 0.16 7.65 -7.14
C THR A 175 0.24 6.24 -7.67
N LEU A 176 -0.42 5.98 -8.78
CA LEU A 176 -0.42 4.74 -9.54
C LEU A 176 -0.09 5.05 -10.99
N TYR A 177 0.67 4.19 -11.64
CA TYR A 177 0.94 4.29 -13.08
C TYR A 177 0.26 3.17 -13.83
N GLU A 178 -0.34 3.51 -14.96
CA GLU A 178 -0.82 2.55 -15.94
C GLU A 178 0.09 2.59 -17.18
N ALA A 179 0.60 1.43 -17.56
CA ALA A 179 1.44 1.22 -18.74
C ALA A 179 0.62 0.47 -19.79
N ASN A 180 0.30 1.10 -20.91
CA ASN A 180 -0.30 0.43 -22.06
C ASN A 180 0.76 0.24 -23.13
N ILE A 181 1.04 -1.03 -23.45
CA ILE A 181 2.09 -1.44 -24.39
C ILE A 181 1.45 -1.80 -25.72
N GLU A 182 1.79 -1.06 -26.77
CA GLU A 182 1.35 -1.32 -28.15
C GLU A 182 2.52 -1.07 -29.10
N ASP A 183 2.84 -2.02 -29.95
CA ASP A 183 3.81 -1.91 -31.07
C ASP A 183 5.15 -1.22 -30.71
N ASN A 184 5.80 -1.64 -29.62
CA ASN A 184 7.04 -1.05 -29.09
C ASN A 184 6.91 0.42 -28.62
N GLU A 185 5.71 0.91 -28.45
CA GLU A 185 5.41 2.18 -27.79
C GLU A 185 4.73 1.94 -26.46
N LEU A 186 5.11 2.72 -25.46
CA LEU A 186 4.51 2.72 -24.14
C LEU A 186 3.69 3.99 -23.95
N THR A 187 2.40 3.86 -23.75
CA THR A 187 1.58 4.94 -23.22
C THR A 187 1.57 4.81 -21.69
N VAL A 188 2.16 5.81 -21.03
CA VAL A 188 2.16 5.91 -19.57
C VAL A 188 1.06 6.85 -19.14
N THR A 189 0.16 6.41 -18.27
CA THR A 189 -0.85 7.23 -17.62
C THR A 189 -0.58 7.26 -16.11
N GLN A 190 -0.28 8.45 -15.60
CA GLN A 190 -0.20 8.68 -14.15
C GLN A 190 -1.60 8.89 -13.61
N LYS A 191 -1.96 8.14 -12.59
CA LYS A 191 -3.25 8.20 -11.90
C LYS A 191 -3.04 8.53 -10.43
N LEU A 192 -4.00 9.24 -9.88
CA LEU A 192 -4.13 9.45 -8.46
C LEU A 192 -5.24 8.53 -7.94
N SER A 193 -4.88 7.59 -7.07
CA SER A 193 -5.81 6.68 -6.42
C SER A 193 -6.23 7.27 -5.08
N ILE A 194 -7.49 7.72 -4.97
CA ILE A 194 -8.01 8.47 -3.85
C ILE A 194 -9.02 7.62 -3.09
N VAL A 195 -8.90 7.55 -1.77
CA VAL A 195 -9.82 6.82 -0.90
C VAL A 195 -10.44 7.77 0.10
N ASN A 196 -11.78 7.81 0.16
CA ASN A 196 -12.53 8.55 1.16
C ASN A 196 -13.21 7.58 2.15
N ARG A 197 -12.91 7.74 3.44
CA ARG A 197 -13.47 7.01 4.58
C ARG A 197 -13.93 7.96 5.68
N SER A 198 -14.17 9.22 5.33
CA SER A 198 -14.49 10.26 6.32
C SER A 198 -15.92 10.16 6.87
N GLY A 199 -16.82 9.42 6.24
CA GLY A 199 -18.25 9.45 6.51
C GLY A 199 -18.95 10.68 5.94
N ILE A 200 -18.27 11.40 5.04
CA ILE A 200 -18.80 12.59 4.34
C ILE A 200 -18.61 12.37 2.84
N ASP A 201 -19.67 12.44 2.07
CA ASP A 201 -19.56 12.48 0.62
C ASP A 201 -19.06 13.87 0.21
N ILE A 202 -17.94 13.93 -0.50
CA ILE A 202 -17.23 15.16 -0.86
C ILE A 202 -17.48 15.48 -2.33
N GLU A 203 -17.93 16.68 -2.61
CA GLU A 203 -18.00 17.25 -3.95
C GLU A 203 -17.21 18.56 -3.96
N ALA A 204 -16.18 18.64 -4.81
CA ALA A 204 -15.28 19.79 -4.86
C ALA A 204 -15.06 20.26 -6.30
N ASP A 205 -15.29 21.54 -6.55
CA ASP A 205 -14.98 22.17 -7.84
C ASP A 205 -13.48 22.19 -8.09
N THR A 206 -12.70 22.34 -7.00
CA THR A 206 -11.25 22.23 -7.03
C THR A 206 -10.76 21.36 -5.88
N ALA A 207 -10.00 20.31 -6.19
CA ALA A 207 -9.32 19.48 -5.23
C ALA A 207 -7.81 19.54 -5.43
N MET A 208 -7.07 19.75 -4.34
CA MET A 208 -5.61 19.78 -4.31
C MET A 208 -5.10 18.66 -3.40
N PHE A 209 -4.08 17.94 -3.88
CA PHE A 209 -3.46 16.83 -3.14
C PHE A 209 -1.97 17.13 -2.97
N TYR A 210 -1.50 17.12 -1.73
CA TYR A 210 -0.14 17.52 -1.36
C TYR A 210 0.60 16.37 -0.67
N TYR A 211 1.77 15.99 -1.18
CA TYR A 211 2.68 15.02 -0.54
C TYR A 211 3.45 15.61 0.66
N ARG A 212 3.03 16.74 1.16
CA ARG A 212 3.58 17.41 2.34
C ARG A 212 2.54 17.56 3.44
N SER A 213 2.99 17.79 4.65
CA SER A 213 2.11 18.17 5.77
C SER A 213 1.58 19.59 5.59
N ALA A 214 0.34 19.83 6.06
CA ALA A 214 -0.21 21.18 6.20
C ALA A 214 0.54 21.96 7.28
N ASN A 215 0.99 21.27 8.34
CA ASN A 215 1.72 21.84 9.46
C ASN A 215 3.21 21.60 9.30
N GLN A 216 3.89 22.47 8.57
CA GLN A 216 5.35 22.44 8.45
C GLN A 216 5.98 23.20 9.60
N TYR A 217 6.72 22.49 10.45
CA TYR A 217 7.44 23.11 11.55
C TYR A 217 8.84 23.52 11.10
N VAL A 218 9.00 24.79 10.74
CA VAL A 218 10.27 25.35 10.30
C VAL A 218 10.95 26.06 11.47
N HIS A 219 12.09 25.53 11.89
CA HIS A 219 12.93 26.20 12.87
C HIS A 219 13.90 27.18 12.19
N PRO A 220 14.16 28.34 12.80
CA PRO A 220 15.26 29.18 12.37
C PRO A 220 16.58 28.38 12.44
N MET A 221 17.28 28.29 11.32
CA MET A 221 18.60 27.68 11.28
C MET A 221 19.66 28.71 11.60
N HIS A 222 20.51 28.37 12.57
CA HIS A 222 21.67 29.19 12.90
C HIS A 222 22.94 28.48 12.42
N PHE A 223 23.88 29.26 11.90
CA PHE A 223 25.18 28.73 11.53
C PHE A 223 25.85 28.12 12.77
N SER A 224 26.20 26.84 12.66
CA SER A 224 26.99 26.13 13.68
C SER A 224 28.35 25.78 13.07
N PRO A 225 29.46 26.30 13.61
CA PRO A 225 30.79 26.01 13.07
C PRO A 225 31.14 24.54 13.27
N TRP A 226 31.68 23.89 12.23
CA TRP A 226 32.22 22.55 12.32
C TRP A 226 33.63 22.65 12.97
N ILE A 227 33.71 22.36 14.27
CA ILE A 227 34.95 22.49 15.04
C ILE A 227 35.64 21.13 15.09
N VAL A 228 36.85 21.06 14.56
CA VAL A 228 37.75 19.91 14.76
C VAL A 228 38.49 20.12 16.10
N SER A 229 38.27 19.22 17.04
CA SER A 229 38.93 19.25 18.35
C SER A 229 39.82 18.02 18.56
N LYS A 230 40.84 18.17 19.43
CA LYS A 230 41.67 17.03 19.82
C LYS A 230 40.82 15.99 20.55
N TYR A 231 40.95 14.73 20.15
CA TYR A 231 40.29 13.63 20.86
C TYR A 231 40.83 13.54 22.30
N VAL A 232 39.98 13.75 23.27
CA VAL A 232 40.29 13.54 24.69
C VAL A 232 39.54 12.27 25.12
N PRO A 233 40.26 11.18 25.47
CA PRO A 233 39.62 9.96 25.94
C PRO A 233 38.78 10.25 27.18
N ARG A 234 37.49 9.93 27.15
CA ARG A 234 36.65 9.99 28.35
C ARG A 234 37.06 8.89 29.30
N GLU A 235 37.50 9.26 30.51
CA GLU A 235 37.73 8.29 31.58
C GLU A 235 36.42 7.53 31.85
N LYS A 236 36.49 6.18 31.78
CA LYS A 236 35.37 5.33 32.12
C LYS A 236 35.00 5.51 33.59
N ARG A 237 34.01 6.31 33.91
CA ARG A 237 33.45 6.36 35.26
C ARG A 237 32.90 4.99 35.62
N MET A 238 33.57 4.27 36.49
CA MET A 238 33.04 3.03 37.08
C MET A 238 31.86 3.38 37.97
N TYR A 239 30.66 3.13 37.47
CA TYR A 239 29.45 3.20 38.28
C TYR A 239 29.49 2.06 39.32
N LYS A 240 29.73 2.39 40.59
CA LYS A 240 29.50 1.48 41.70
C LYS A 240 28.01 1.13 41.73
N LYS A 241 27.66 -0.14 41.48
CA LYS A 241 26.30 -0.67 41.63
C LYS A 241 25.83 -0.46 43.07
N LYS A 242 25.00 0.55 43.33
CA LYS A 242 24.19 0.61 44.53
C LYS A 242 23.04 -0.39 44.39
N ALA A 243 22.88 -1.26 45.41
CA ALA A 243 21.80 -2.20 45.50
C ALA A 243 20.45 -1.48 45.44
N ARG A 244 19.60 -1.91 44.54
CA ARG A 244 18.22 -1.41 44.37
C ARG A 244 17.29 -2.16 45.33
N THR A 245 16.65 -1.43 46.21
CA THR A 245 15.40 -1.80 46.87
C THR A 245 14.22 -1.68 45.90
N ASN A 246 13.31 -2.62 45.97
CA ASN A 246 12.18 -2.78 45.10
C ASN A 246 11.25 -1.55 45.07
N ALA A 247 11.09 -0.95 43.88
CA ALA A 247 9.94 -0.13 43.54
C ALA A 247 9.54 -0.44 42.10
N ALA A 248 8.24 -0.55 41.88
CA ALA A 248 7.61 -0.99 40.63
C ALA A 248 7.99 -0.09 39.41
N PRO A 249 8.10 -0.65 38.20
CA PRO A 249 8.49 0.11 37.03
C PRO A 249 7.35 0.90 36.43
N MET A 250 7.46 2.21 36.44
CA MET A 250 6.78 3.05 35.46
C MET A 250 7.47 2.86 34.11
N MET A 251 6.72 2.48 33.09
CA MET A 251 7.16 2.41 31.72
C MET A 251 7.39 3.82 31.18
N GLU A 252 8.62 4.21 31.06
CA GLU A 252 9.05 5.37 30.30
C GLU A 252 9.73 4.85 29.04
N LEU A 253 9.07 5.06 27.89
CA LEU A 253 9.59 4.71 26.57
C LEU A 253 10.66 5.75 26.18
N SER A 254 11.90 5.56 26.61
CA SER A 254 13.01 6.31 26.06
C SER A 254 13.72 5.45 25.01
N MET A 255 13.61 5.86 23.75
CA MET A 255 14.50 5.41 22.69
C MET A 255 15.94 5.82 23.05
N VAL A 256 16.71 4.90 23.58
CA VAL A 256 18.15 5.04 23.66
C VAL A 256 18.73 4.55 22.35
N ALA A 257 19.16 5.48 21.52
CA ALA A 257 20.02 5.19 20.39
C ALA A 257 21.36 4.67 20.92
N ASP A 258 21.68 3.44 20.59
CA ASP A 258 22.95 2.78 20.88
C ASP A 258 24.00 3.35 19.93
N SER A 259 24.81 4.29 20.42
CA SER A 259 25.94 4.89 19.70
C SER A 259 27.27 4.48 20.32
N GLU A 260 27.61 3.21 20.17
CA GLU A 260 28.98 2.76 20.36
C GLU A 260 29.51 2.05 19.12
N ARG A 261 30.04 2.85 18.17
CA ARG A 261 31.08 2.38 17.24
C ARG A 261 31.91 3.56 16.73
N GLY A 262 33.20 3.34 16.73
CA GLY A 262 34.27 4.25 16.57
C GLY A 262 34.22 5.20 15.39
N GLY A 263 34.80 6.40 15.63
CA GLY A 263 35.43 7.26 14.63
C GLY A 263 34.68 7.59 13.35
N ASP A 264 33.35 7.55 13.36
CA ASP A 264 32.56 7.84 12.17
C ASP A 264 32.42 9.35 12.02
N ILE A 265 32.89 9.85 10.88
CA ILE A 265 32.45 11.10 10.30
C ILE A 265 30.92 11.06 10.39
N MET A 266 30.32 11.88 11.27
CA MET A 266 28.89 12.03 11.33
C MET A 266 28.44 12.35 9.90
N PRO A 267 27.60 11.50 9.27
CA PRO A 267 27.04 11.86 8.00
C PRO A 267 26.32 13.19 8.21
N ALA A 268 26.50 14.10 7.26
CA ALA A 268 25.75 15.35 7.25
C ALA A 268 24.27 14.98 7.46
N PRO A 269 23.52 15.71 8.31
CA PRO A 269 22.13 15.41 8.55
C PRO A 269 21.44 15.32 7.19
N VAL A 270 20.88 14.14 6.88
CA VAL A 270 20.07 13.96 5.69
C VAL A 270 18.82 14.80 5.95
N VAL A 271 18.80 15.99 5.38
CA VAL A 271 17.58 16.81 5.38
C VAL A 271 16.59 16.05 4.49
N SER A 272 15.64 15.40 5.11
CA SER A 272 14.49 14.84 4.41
C SER A 272 13.68 16.04 3.90
N TYR A 273 13.86 16.38 2.62
CA TYR A 273 12.96 17.32 1.96
C TYR A 273 11.62 16.64 1.83
N GLU A 274 10.56 17.26 2.32
CA GLU A 274 9.20 16.87 2.01
C GLU A 274 9.00 16.94 0.50
N ASP A 275 8.25 15.99 -0.03
CA ASP A 275 7.95 15.92 -1.45
C ASP A 275 7.08 17.12 -1.87
N ALA A 276 7.57 17.91 -2.79
CA ALA A 276 6.87 19.10 -3.28
C ALA A 276 5.77 18.79 -4.32
N ARG A 277 5.46 17.52 -4.56
CA ARG A 277 4.45 17.12 -5.55
C ARG A 277 3.06 17.56 -5.13
N GLU A 278 2.39 18.20 -6.06
CA GLU A 278 1.04 18.71 -5.91
C GLU A 278 0.19 18.30 -7.11
N TYR A 279 -1.03 17.83 -6.85
CA TYR A 279 -1.96 17.42 -7.91
C TYR A 279 -3.25 18.21 -7.78
N LYS A 280 -3.71 18.77 -8.90
CA LYS A 280 -4.97 19.51 -9.00
C LYS A 280 -5.97 18.70 -9.82
N ILE A 281 -7.15 18.49 -9.25
CA ILE A 281 -8.30 17.86 -9.91
C ILE A 281 -9.47 18.85 -9.86
N THR A 282 -10.19 18.97 -10.96
CA THR A 282 -11.41 19.80 -11.03
C THR A 282 -12.66 18.93 -11.04
N ASN A 283 -13.75 19.43 -10.47
CA ASN A 283 -15.06 18.76 -10.42
C ASN A 283 -14.98 17.33 -9.83
N LEU A 284 -14.28 17.20 -8.70
CA LEU A 284 -14.11 15.93 -8.02
C LEU A 284 -15.40 15.54 -7.28
N LYS A 285 -15.93 14.34 -7.57
CA LYS A 285 -16.95 13.66 -6.77
C LYS A 285 -16.33 12.48 -6.06
N LEU A 286 -16.23 12.55 -4.75
CA LEU A 286 -15.52 11.59 -3.92
C LEU A 286 -16.43 11.05 -2.81
N PRO A 287 -17.32 10.10 -3.10
CA PRO A 287 -18.20 9.51 -2.10
C PRO A 287 -17.41 8.73 -1.05
N SER A 288 -17.88 8.77 0.19
CA SER A 288 -17.26 8.03 1.30
C SER A 288 -17.60 6.53 1.23
N THR A 289 -16.96 5.81 0.32
CA THR A 289 -17.18 4.37 0.09
C THR A 289 -16.07 3.50 0.68
N GLY A 290 -14.91 4.09 1.02
CA GLY A 290 -13.72 3.37 1.38
C GLY A 290 -13.11 2.56 0.23
N ILE A 291 -13.56 2.79 -1.00
CA ILE A 291 -13.06 2.21 -2.25
C ILE A 291 -12.22 3.28 -2.96
N ALA A 292 -11.12 2.87 -3.56
CA ALA A 292 -10.27 3.77 -4.32
C ALA A 292 -11.00 4.28 -5.57
N LEU A 293 -10.90 5.59 -5.80
CA LEU A 293 -11.27 6.26 -7.04
C LEU A 293 -9.97 6.64 -7.75
N ASP A 294 -9.76 6.06 -8.94
CA ASP A 294 -8.58 6.35 -9.76
C ASP A 294 -8.91 7.48 -10.75
N VAL A 295 -8.14 8.57 -10.67
CA VAL A 295 -8.30 9.75 -11.53
C VAL A 295 -7.04 9.94 -12.35
N ASP A 296 -7.19 10.13 -13.66
CA ASP A 296 -6.08 10.39 -14.56
C ASP A 296 -5.52 11.81 -14.34
N VAL A 297 -4.21 11.89 -14.13
CA VAL A 297 -3.51 13.17 -13.92
C VAL A 297 -2.87 13.63 -15.22
N ILE A 298 -2.04 12.79 -15.83
CA ILE A 298 -1.33 13.07 -17.08
C ILE A 298 -1.06 11.76 -17.84
N SER A 299 -1.04 11.85 -19.16
CA SER A 299 -0.65 10.73 -20.03
C SER A 299 0.39 11.17 -21.05
N TRP A 300 1.35 10.28 -21.35
CA TRP A 300 2.38 10.54 -22.34
C TRP A 300 2.85 9.25 -23.01
N LYS A 301 3.50 9.37 -24.18
CA LYS A 301 4.03 8.25 -24.94
C LYS A 301 5.56 8.30 -24.96
N VAL A 302 6.17 7.11 -24.90
CA VAL A 302 7.62 6.90 -25.01
C VAL A 302 7.93 5.62 -25.76
N PRO A 303 9.06 5.54 -26.47
CA PRO A 303 9.53 4.27 -27.05
C PRO A 303 9.89 3.28 -25.94
N LEU A 304 9.60 2.00 -26.19
CA LEU A 304 9.79 0.91 -25.25
C LEU A 304 10.67 -0.18 -25.85
N GLU A 305 11.63 -0.65 -25.08
CA GLU A 305 12.43 -1.84 -25.41
C GLU A 305 12.19 -2.91 -24.36
N CYS A 306 11.85 -4.13 -24.78
CA CYS A 306 11.60 -5.25 -23.87
C CYS A 306 12.60 -6.38 -24.10
N GLU A 307 13.04 -7.03 -23.01
CA GLU A 307 13.87 -8.21 -23.03
C GLU A 307 13.36 -9.25 -22.04
N VAL A 308 13.65 -10.52 -22.26
CA VAL A 308 13.42 -11.56 -21.27
C VAL A 308 14.65 -11.65 -20.38
N ARG A 309 14.48 -11.45 -19.08
CA ARG A 309 15.56 -11.41 -18.10
C ARG A 309 15.33 -12.37 -16.95
N ALA A 310 16.40 -12.98 -16.46
CA ALA A 310 16.34 -13.86 -15.32
C ALA A 310 17.52 -13.63 -14.36
N TYR A 311 17.28 -13.84 -13.07
CA TYR A 311 18.26 -13.77 -11.99
C TYR A 311 18.32 -15.14 -11.31
N ALA A 312 19.07 -16.08 -11.90
CA ALA A 312 19.02 -17.48 -11.50
C ALA A 312 19.53 -17.74 -10.07
N TYR A 313 20.28 -16.83 -9.49
CA TYR A 313 20.74 -16.90 -8.09
C TYR A 313 19.67 -16.48 -7.07
N ILE A 314 18.57 -15.82 -7.53
CA ILE A 314 17.44 -15.39 -6.69
C ILE A 314 16.22 -16.26 -6.97
N ASN A 315 15.92 -16.52 -8.26
CA ASN A 315 14.65 -17.07 -8.70
C ASN A 315 14.84 -18.07 -9.84
N THR A 316 13.93 -19.03 -9.93
CA THR A 316 13.90 -20.04 -11.02
C THR A 316 13.07 -19.61 -12.24
N LYS A 317 12.56 -18.36 -12.24
CA LYS A 317 11.69 -17.81 -13.28
C LYS A 317 12.42 -16.76 -14.11
N ALA A 318 12.04 -16.65 -15.37
CA ALA A 318 12.37 -15.56 -16.24
C ALA A 318 11.19 -14.56 -16.29
N PHE A 319 11.51 -13.30 -16.54
CA PHE A 319 10.54 -12.19 -16.58
C PHE A 319 10.73 -11.38 -17.84
N THR A 320 9.65 -10.96 -18.47
CA THR A 320 9.72 -9.89 -19.47
C THR A 320 9.91 -8.59 -18.72
N MET A 321 11.03 -7.95 -18.94
CA MET A 321 11.38 -6.63 -18.43
C MET A 321 11.39 -5.66 -19.59
N CYS A 322 10.64 -4.58 -19.46
CA CYS A 322 10.61 -3.49 -20.44
C CYS A 322 11.26 -2.25 -19.84
N HIS A 323 12.04 -1.53 -20.64
CA HIS A 323 12.70 -0.33 -20.19
C HIS A 323 12.48 0.85 -21.16
N PHE A 324 12.43 2.05 -20.57
CA PHE A 324 12.23 3.30 -21.31
C PHE A 324 12.90 4.47 -20.59
N THR A 325 13.08 5.57 -21.30
CA THR A 325 13.51 6.84 -20.68
C THR A 325 12.26 7.64 -20.31
N PRO A 326 11.99 7.89 -19.03
CA PRO A 326 10.79 8.61 -18.63
C PRO A 326 10.85 10.08 -19.05
N LYS A 327 9.72 10.59 -19.57
CA LYS A 327 9.57 12.01 -19.93
C LYS A 327 9.36 12.88 -18.70
N TYR A 328 8.69 12.34 -17.69
CA TYR A 328 8.42 12.99 -16.41
C TYR A 328 8.96 12.13 -15.26
N GLN A 329 9.19 12.74 -14.12
CA GLN A 329 9.61 12.02 -12.92
C GLN A 329 8.53 11.00 -12.50
N ILE A 330 8.95 9.76 -12.29
CA ILE A 330 8.08 8.68 -11.82
C ILE A 330 8.25 8.62 -10.30
N ASP A 331 7.15 8.80 -9.59
CA ASP A 331 7.08 9.00 -8.14
C ASP A 331 6.49 7.80 -7.40
N SER A 332 6.19 6.72 -8.12
CA SER A 332 5.73 5.46 -7.55
C SER A 332 6.31 4.28 -8.33
N ASN A 333 6.54 3.18 -7.65
CA ASN A 333 6.94 1.93 -8.27
C ASN A 333 5.78 0.96 -8.55
N SER A 334 4.54 1.40 -8.30
CA SER A 334 3.33 0.61 -8.55
C SER A 334 2.79 0.84 -9.95
N TRP A 335 2.65 -0.23 -10.71
CA TRP A 335 2.22 -0.20 -12.10
C TRP A 335 1.10 -1.20 -12.37
N LYS A 336 0.13 -0.79 -13.17
CA LYS A 336 -0.78 -1.68 -13.86
C LYS A 336 -0.36 -1.75 -15.33
N VAL A 337 -0.05 -2.94 -15.84
CA VAL A 337 0.43 -3.13 -17.21
C VAL A 337 -0.67 -3.74 -18.07
N LYS A 338 -0.90 -3.13 -19.21
CA LYS A 338 -1.88 -3.55 -20.22
C LYS A 338 -1.23 -3.70 -21.59
N SER A 339 -1.88 -4.43 -22.47
CA SER A 339 -1.63 -4.44 -23.92
C SER A 339 -2.99 -4.27 -24.60
N GLY A 340 -3.24 -3.08 -25.15
CA GLY A 340 -4.57 -2.70 -25.61
C GLY A 340 -5.61 -2.77 -24.48
N THR A 341 -6.60 -3.64 -24.62
CA THR A 341 -7.67 -3.86 -23.63
C THR A 341 -7.32 -4.95 -22.61
N GLU A 342 -6.29 -5.76 -22.86
CA GLU A 342 -5.91 -6.87 -21.99
C GLU A 342 -5.01 -6.41 -20.85
N VAL A 343 -5.34 -6.81 -19.62
CA VAL A 343 -4.49 -6.58 -18.45
C VAL A 343 -3.46 -7.70 -18.34
N ILE A 344 -2.18 -7.33 -18.52
CA ILE A 344 -1.05 -8.28 -18.42
C ILE A 344 -0.66 -8.48 -16.95
N ASN A 345 -0.63 -7.39 -16.17
CA ASN A 345 -0.25 -7.43 -14.77
C ASN A 345 -0.92 -6.29 -13.99
N GLU A 346 -1.72 -6.66 -12.99
CA GLU A 346 -2.41 -5.70 -12.11
C GLU A 346 -1.47 -5.04 -11.08
N ARG A 347 -0.31 -5.67 -10.81
CA ARG A 347 0.62 -5.26 -9.75
C ARG A 347 2.07 -5.43 -10.18
N ALA A 348 2.41 -4.82 -11.29
CA ALA A 348 3.80 -4.77 -11.73
C ALA A 348 4.62 -3.81 -10.86
N VAL A 349 5.91 -4.10 -10.76
CA VAL A 349 6.86 -3.25 -10.03
C VAL A 349 7.83 -2.63 -11.03
N GLY A 350 8.06 -1.33 -10.87
CA GLY A 350 9.05 -0.59 -11.64
C GLY A 350 10.22 -0.14 -10.77
N GLU A 351 11.38 0.06 -11.38
CA GLU A 351 12.57 0.59 -10.73
C GLU A 351 13.37 1.51 -11.66
N TYR A 352 14.01 2.52 -11.10
CA TYR A 352 14.92 3.38 -11.85
C TYR A 352 16.35 2.84 -11.75
N ARG A 353 16.95 2.48 -12.88
CA ARG A 353 18.31 1.94 -12.93
C ARG A 353 19.10 2.46 -14.14
N LYS A 354 20.28 3.01 -13.89
CA LYS A 354 21.21 3.48 -14.94
C LYS A 354 20.58 4.44 -15.97
N GLY A 355 19.75 5.38 -15.52
CA GLY A 355 19.13 6.38 -16.38
C GLY A 355 17.89 5.93 -17.16
N LYS A 356 17.48 4.65 -17.04
CA LYS A 356 16.26 4.12 -17.62
C LYS A 356 15.32 3.64 -16.50
N TYR A 357 14.02 3.67 -16.77
CA TYR A 357 13.02 3.08 -15.89
C TYR A 357 12.66 1.69 -16.41
N ASN A 358 12.74 0.68 -15.55
CA ASN A 358 12.48 -0.72 -15.86
C ASN A 358 11.14 -1.13 -15.26
N ILE A 359 10.30 -1.82 -16.02
CA ILE A 359 9.05 -2.42 -15.55
C ILE A 359 9.11 -3.93 -15.78
N TYR A 360 8.87 -4.71 -14.72
CA TYR A 360 8.71 -6.17 -14.83
C TYR A 360 7.25 -6.48 -15.17
N THR A 361 6.99 -6.79 -16.44
CA THR A 361 5.61 -6.86 -16.95
C THR A 361 4.96 -8.20 -16.67
N LYS A 362 5.62 -9.31 -16.98
CA LYS A 362 5.07 -10.67 -16.79
C LYS A 362 6.16 -11.71 -16.52
N VAL A 363 5.74 -12.85 -16.00
CA VAL A 363 6.55 -14.06 -15.92
C VAL A 363 6.53 -14.77 -17.28
N GLU A 364 7.70 -15.19 -17.79
CA GLU A 364 7.82 -16.05 -18.94
C GLU A 364 7.71 -17.52 -18.50
N GLU A 365 6.51 -18.05 -18.52
CA GLU A 365 6.21 -19.40 -18.02
C GLU A 365 6.82 -20.51 -18.90
N ASP A 366 7.11 -20.20 -20.16
CA ASP A 366 7.77 -21.09 -21.11
C ASP A 366 9.24 -21.35 -20.77
N ILE A 367 9.87 -20.47 -19.98
CA ILE A 367 11.28 -20.59 -19.59
C ILE A 367 11.38 -21.10 -18.16
N GLN A 368 12.02 -22.26 -18.01
CA GLN A 368 12.32 -22.83 -16.70
C GLN A 368 13.83 -22.82 -16.45
N ILE A 369 14.23 -22.38 -15.26
CA ILE A 369 15.63 -22.30 -14.85
C ILE A 369 15.83 -23.14 -13.60
N LEU A 370 16.84 -24.02 -13.65
CA LEU A 370 17.26 -24.82 -12.52
C LEU A 370 18.74 -24.60 -12.26
N ARG A 371 19.08 -24.17 -11.04
CA ARG A 371 20.44 -23.96 -10.58
C ARG A 371 20.83 -25.05 -9.59
N LYS A 372 21.88 -25.80 -9.86
CA LYS A 372 22.40 -26.83 -8.97
C LYS A 372 23.91 -26.64 -8.71
N PRO A 373 24.38 -26.78 -7.47
CA PRO A 373 25.81 -26.72 -7.21
C PRO A 373 26.55 -27.92 -7.86
N ILE A 374 27.77 -27.69 -8.33
CA ILE A 374 28.67 -28.72 -8.77
C ILE A 374 29.35 -29.29 -7.52
N VAL A 375 29.18 -30.59 -7.26
CA VAL A 375 29.56 -31.24 -5.97
C VAL A 375 31.06 -31.40 -5.78
N LYS A 376 31.88 -31.14 -6.80
CA LYS A 376 33.36 -31.30 -6.69
C LYS A 376 33.99 -30.10 -5.97
N LYS A 377 34.11 -30.19 -4.65
CA LYS A 377 34.87 -29.26 -3.83
C LYS A 377 36.30 -29.73 -3.68
N GLU A 378 37.16 -29.43 -4.65
CA GLU A 378 38.60 -29.69 -4.52
C GLU A 378 39.28 -28.53 -3.82
N ARG A 379 39.95 -28.82 -2.68
CA ARG A 379 40.84 -27.88 -2.01
C ARG A 379 42.28 -28.24 -2.38
N LYS A 380 42.93 -27.38 -3.15
CA LYS A 380 44.38 -27.51 -3.45
C LYS A 380 45.14 -26.55 -2.55
N THR A 381 46.03 -27.08 -1.73
CA THR A 381 47.02 -26.29 -0.97
C THR A 381 48.34 -26.32 -1.72
N GLY A 382 48.94 -25.17 -1.94
CA GLY A 382 50.28 -25.11 -2.59
C GLY A 382 51.33 -25.74 -1.72
N ILE A 383 52.28 -26.48 -2.35
CA ILE A 383 53.40 -27.21 -1.66
C ILE A 383 54.38 -26.23 -1.04
N PHE A 384 54.52 -25.02 -1.57
CA PHE A 384 55.44 -23.96 -1.12
C PHE A 384 54.82 -22.60 -0.93
N GLY A 385 53.63 -22.48 -0.33
CA GLY A 385 53.00 -21.20 -0.14
C GLY A 385 51.83 -21.23 0.83
N GLY A 386 51.62 -20.16 1.57
CA GLY A 386 50.53 -19.99 2.52
C GLY A 386 49.14 -19.86 1.89
N THR A 387 48.97 -20.01 0.55
CA THR A 387 47.72 -19.78 -0.16
C THR A 387 46.91 -21.07 -0.36
N ALA A 388 45.69 -21.10 0.13
CA ALA A 388 44.69 -22.10 -0.18
C ALA A 388 43.85 -21.66 -1.40
N ARG A 389 43.58 -22.60 -2.30
CA ARG A 389 42.68 -22.38 -3.46
C ARG A 389 41.54 -23.38 -3.40
N LYS A 390 40.34 -22.89 -3.55
CA LYS A 390 39.12 -23.68 -3.57
C LYS A 390 38.37 -23.42 -4.85
N GLN A 391 38.18 -24.50 -5.65
CA GLN A 391 37.34 -24.44 -6.84
C GLN A 391 35.92 -24.86 -6.49
N ASP A 392 34.96 -24.13 -6.98
CA ASP A 392 33.54 -24.40 -6.80
C ASP A 392 32.76 -23.95 -8.05
N GLY A 393 31.50 -24.28 -8.14
CA GLY A 393 30.71 -23.92 -9.30
C GLY A 393 29.26 -24.37 -9.19
N PHE A 394 28.53 -24.07 -10.23
CA PHE A 394 27.14 -24.47 -10.36
C PHE A 394 26.79 -24.76 -11.82
N THR A 395 25.82 -25.66 -12.04
CA THR A 395 25.20 -25.95 -13.33
C THR A 395 23.84 -25.23 -13.40
N LEU A 396 23.64 -24.46 -14.44
CA LEU A 396 22.35 -23.90 -14.84
C LEU A 396 21.76 -24.83 -15.91
N THR A 397 20.53 -25.25 -15.71
CA THR A 397 19.74 -25.94 -16.73
C THR A 397 18.60 -25.04 -17.15
N LEU A 398 18.62 -24.60 -18.39
CA LEU A 398 17.63 -23.72 -18.99
C LEU A 398 16.75 -24.55 -19.93
N THR A 399 15.45 -24.44 -19.78
CA THR A 399 14.48 -25.17 -20.61
C THR A 399 13.53 -24.18 -21.25
N ASN A 400 13.48 -24.15 -22.58
CA ASN A 400 12.45 -23.47 -23.34
C ASN A 400 11.36 -24.51 -23.68
N LYS A 401 10.16 -24.34 -23.13
CA LYS A 401 9.00 -25.22 -23.37
C LYS A 401 8.13 -24.77 -24.52
N SER A 402 8.42 -23.62 -25.12
CA SER A 402 7.65 -23.09 -26.25
C SER A 402 8.15 -23.65 -27.58
N ASN A 403 7.32 -23.53 -28.60
CA ASN A 403 7.65 -23.85 -29.98
C ASN A 403 8.34 -22.69 -30.74
N LYS A 404 8.79 -21.65 -30.02
CA LYS A 404 9.45 -20.47 -30.57
C LYS A 404 10.85 -20.33 -29.98
N VAL A 405 11.73 -19.71 -30.73
CA VAL A 405 13.06 -19.29 -30.24
C VAL A 405 12.86 -18.19 -29.20
N LYS A 406 13.59 -18.28 -28.10
CA LYS A 406 13.59 -17.29 -27.01
C LYS A 406 15.00 -16.74 -26.78
N GLU A 407 15.11 -15.45 -26.72
CA GLU A 407 16.34 -14.75 -26.30
C GLU A 407 16.23 -14.42 -24.81
N LEU A 408 17.26 -14.71 -24.03
CA LEU A 408 17.28 -14.56 -22.58
C LEU A 408 18.55 -13.86 -22.13
N THR A 409 18.42 -12.77 -21.40
CA THR A 409 19.49 -12.16 -20.61
C THR A 409 19.50 -12.78 -19.21
N LEU A 410 20.48 -13.65 -18.95
CA LEU A 410 20.61 -14.34 -17.67
C LEU A 410 21.67 -13.67 -16.80
N ILE A 411 21.26 -13.25 -15.61
CA ILE A 411 22.15 -12.67 -14.61
C ILE A 411 22.49 -13.72 -13.56
N GLU A 412 23.78 -13.90 -13.37
CA GLU A 412 24.37 -14.76 -12.33
C GLU A 412 25.47 -14.02 -11.57
N ARG A 413 25.99 -14.65 -10.55
CA ARG A 413 27.10 -14.09 -9.77
C ARG A 413 28.06 -15.17 -9.27
N ILE A 414 29.33 -14.79 -9.16
CA ILE A 414 30.32 -15.51 -8.39
C ILE A 414 30.62 -14.73 -7.09
N PRO A 415 31.13 -15.39 -6.05
CA PRO A 415 31.52 -14.71 -4.83
C PRO A 415 32.52 -13.58 -5.10
N THR A 416 32.45 -12.51 -4.34
CA THR A 416 33.42 -11.41 -4.31
C THR A 416 33.92 -11.18 -2.89
N SER A 417 34.99 -10.46 -2.74
CA SER A 417 35.55 -10.12 -1.42
C SER A 417 35.73 -8.62 -1.28
N THR A 418 35.46 -8.11 -0.08
CA THR A 418 35.75 -6.74 0.33
C THR A 418 37.18 -6.57 0.85
N THR A 419 37.94 -7.69 1.05
CA THR A 419 39.32 -7.67 1.52
C THR A 419 40.28 -8.13 0.42
N THR A 420 41.49 -7.61 0.41
CA THR A 420 42.53 -7.99 -0.55
C THR A 420 43.13 -9.38 -0.32
N GLU A 421 42.90 -9.95 0.86
CA GLU A 421 43.38 -11.27 1.29
C GLU A 421 42.62 -12.42 0.65
N ILE A 422 41.38 -12.17 0.20
CA ILE A 422 40.53 -13.15 -0.46
C ILE A 422 40.31 -12.69 -1.90
N LYS A 423 40.68 -13.54 -2.86
CA LYS A 423 40.50 -13.27 -4.28
C LYS A 423 39.55 -14.28 -4.88
N SER A 424 38.59 -13.82 -5.66
CA SER A 424 37.68 -14.65 -6.45
C SER A 424 37.92 -14.45 -7.94
N LYS A 425 37.88 -15.51 -8.71
CA LYS A 425 38.14 -15.49 -10.16
C LYS A 425 37.18 -16.46 -10.85
N LEU A 426 36.53 -16.00 -11.90
CA LEU A 426 35.82 -16.88 -12.86
C LEU A 426 36.84 -17.72 -13.61
N LEU A 427 36.69 -19.05 -13.61
CA LEU A 427 37.56 -19.99 -14.32
C LEU A 427 37.02 -20.28 -15.72
N SER A 428 35.76 -20.68 -15.82
CA SER A 428 35.13 -20.98 -17.10
C SER A 428 33.62 -20.89 -17.03
N ILE A 429 33.02 -20.66 -18.20
CA ILE A 429 31.60 -20.86 -18.49
C ILE A 429 31.55 -21.84 -19.66
N ASN A 430 31.08 -23.08 -19.40
CA ASN A 430 31.04 -24.13 -20.37
C ASN A 430 29.61 -24.47 -20.74
N SER A 431 29.31 -24.52 -22.03
CA SER A 431 28.03 -24.94 -22.58
C SER A 431 28.21 -25.63 -23.93
N LYS A 432 27.22 -26.40 -24.36
CA LYS A 432 27.23 -26.99 -25.73
C LYS A 432 27.08 -25.92 -26.81
N SER A 433 26.23 -24.91 -26.57
CA SER A 433 26.06 -23.77 -27.45
C SER A 433 26.92 -22.61 -26.95
N LYS A 434 27.38 -21.77 -27.88
CA LYS A 434 28.14 -20.56 -27.50
C LYS A 434 27.29 -19.65 -26.61
N VAL A 435 27.85 -19.24 -25.49
CA VAL A 435 27.25 -18.28 -24.56
C VAL A 435 28.11 -17.02 -24.57
N ASP A 436 27.52 -15.92 -25.02
CA ASP A 436 28.16 -14.62 -24.93
C ASP A 436 27.95 -14.06 -23.52
N TYR A 437 29.02 -13.73 -22.81
CA TYR A 437 28.94 -13.24 -21.45
C TYR A 437 29.85 -12.06 -21.19
N LYS A 438 29.46 -11.25 -20.20
CA LYS A 438 30.21 -10.10 -19.71
C LYS A 438 30.30 -10.16 -18.19
N MET A 439 31.52 -10.02 -17.66
CA MET A 439 31.75 -9.79 -16.24
C MET A 439 31.50 -8.32 -15.91
N LEU A 440 30.62 -8.09 -14.98
CA LEU A 440 30.32 -6.77 -14.43
C LEU A 440 31.01 -6.59 -13.05
N LYS A 441 30.78 -5.47 -12.40
CA LYS A 441 31.29 -5.21 -11.05
C LYS A 441 30.70 -6.20 -10.03
N ASP A 442 31.38 -6.40 -8.93
CA ASP A 442 30.92 -7.20 -7.79
C ASP A 442 30.60 -8.67 -8.12
N GLY A 443 31.28 -9.24 -9.13
CA GLY A 443 31.15 -10.65 -9.52
C GLY A 443 29.88 -10.98 -10.29
N GLU A 444 29.10 -9.98 -10.71
CA GLU A 444 27.93 -10.16 -11.57
C GLU A 444 28.35 -10.62 -12.96
N ILE A 445 27.64 -11.61 -13.50
CA ILE A 445 27.85 -12.17 -14.84
C ILE A 445 26.56 -11.99 -15.61
N GLU A 446 26.61 -11.25 -16.70
CA GLU A 446 25.52 -11.10 -17.65
C GLU A 446 25.78 -12.04 -18.85
N MET A 447 24.84 -12.93 -19.12
CA MET A 447 24.92 -13.91 -20.23
C MET A 447 23.76 -13.72 -21.18
N HIS A 448 24.06 -13.62 -22.48
CA HIS A 448 23.05 -13.57 -23.54
C HIS A 448 22.92 -14.96 -24.16
N ILE A 449 21.72 -15.52 -24.11
CA ILE A 449 21.44 -16.92 -24.43
C ILE A 449 20.27 -16.98 -25.40
N THR A 450 20.45 -17.69 -26.49
CA THR A 450 19.37 -18.02 -27.41
C THR A 450 18.97 -19.47 -27.19
N LEU A 451 17.72 -19.69 -26.84
CA LEU A 451 17.14 -21.02 -26.66
C LEU A 451 16.20 -21.35 -27.82
N ASN A 452 16.54 -22.40 -28.60
CA ASN A 452 15.65 -22.87 -29.66
C ASN A 452 14.33 -23.42 -29.09
N ALA A 453 13.37 -23.68 -29.96
CA ALA A 453 12.11 -24.31 -29.59
C ALA A 453 12.35 -25.67 -28.89
N ASN A 454 11.72 -25.86 -27.73
CA ASN A 454 11.84 -27.09 -26.91
C ASN A 454 13.27 -27.47 -26.49
N GLU A 455 14.21 -26.53 -26.50
CA GLU A 455 15.62 -26.78 -26.16
C GLU A 455 15.82 -26.85 -24.64
N ILE A 456 16.75 -27.77 -24.26
CA ILE A 456 17.31 -27.82 -22.91
C ILE A 456 18.82 -27.56 -23.03
N GLN A 457 19.25 -26.41 -22.52
CA GLN A 457 20.67 -26.03 -22.49
C GLN A 457 21.24 -26.12 -21.08
N LYS A 458 22.44 -26.69 -20.94
CA LYS A 458 23.18 -26.72 -19.68
C LYS A 458 24.39 -25.82 -19.77
N ILE A 459 24.61 -25.02 -18.73
CA ILE A 459 25.74 -24.09 -18.60
C ILE A 459 26.42 -24.36 -17.27
N ASP A 460 27.69 -24.73 -17.30
CA ASP A 460 28.51 -24.92 -16.09
C ASP A 460 29.35 -23.66 -15.85
N VAL A 461 29.20 -23.09 -14.70
CA VAL A 461 29.98 -21.92 -14.24
C VAL A 461 30.93 -22.38 -13.15
N LEU A 462 32.22 -22.23 -13.41
CA LEU A 462 33.31 -22.62 -12.47
C LEU A 462 34.05 -21.36 -12.03
N PHE A 463 34.35 -21.27 -10.73
CA PHE A 463 35.12 -20.18 -10.15
C PHE A 463 36.11 -20.72 -9.11
N GLU A 464 37.14 -19.92 -8.81
CA GLU A 464 38.15 -20.22 -7.79
C GLU A 464 38.15 -19.09 -6.75
N ILE A 465 38.23 -19.48 -5.48
CA ILE A 465 38.49 -18.59 -4.37
C ILE A 465 39.87 -18.92 -3.81
N SER A 466 40.75 -17.93 -3.74
CA SER A 466 42.09 -18.03 -3.18
C SER A 466 42.26 -17.12 -1.97
N TYR A 467 42.84 -17.66 -0.91
CA TYR A 467 43.00 -16.99 0.38
C TYR A 467 44.17 -17.60 1.16
N ASP A 468 44.64 -16.92 2.23
CA ASP A 468 45.65 -17.47 3.12
C ASP A 468 45.08 -18.74 3.78
N LYS A 469 45.92 -19.80 3.84
CA LYS A 469 45.52 -21.15 4.35
C LYS A 469 45.01 -21.11 5.79
N ASP A 470 45.49 -20.16 6.58
CA ASP A 470 45.18 -19.96 8.01
C ASP A 470 43.90 -19.14 8.21
N LEU A 471 43.37 -18.53 7.14
CA LEU A 471 42.14 -17.77 7.15
C LEU A 471 40.89 -18.69 7.10
N LYS A 472 39.94 -18.49 7.98
CA LYS A 472 38.64 -19.15 7.91
C LYS A 472 37.72 -18.37 6.99
N VAL A 473 37.43 -18.91 5.81
CA VAL A 473 36.54 -18.28 4.80
C VAL A 473 35.19 -18.99 4.77
N LYS A 474 34.13 -18.21 4.85
CA LYS A 474 32.73 -18.66 4.68
C LYS A 474 32.10 -17.89 3.53
N TYR A 475 31.37 -18.60 2.62
CA TYR A 475 30.58 -18.03 1.52
C TYR A 475 29.42 -18.93 1.15
#